data_9ab53c8d2686939bf87aafaa6e9a81ad
#
_entry.id   9ab53c8d2686939bf87aafaa6e9a81ad
#
_cell.length_a   1.000
_cell.length_b   1.000
_cell.length_c   1.000
_cell.angle_alpha   90.00
_cell.angle_beta   90.00
_cell.angle_gamma   90.00
#
_symmetry.space_group_name_H-M   'P 1'
#
loop_
_entity.id
_entity.type
_entity.pdbx_description
1 polymer ?
#
loop_
_entity_poly.entity_id
_entity_poly.type
_entity_poly.pdbx_seq_one_letter_code
_entity_poly.pdbx_strand_id
1 'polypeptide(L)'
;XXXSHLQLAPGSEIHVRIDGKRRQLQLQQGQAWFKVATDSGRPFQVHTPHGTVTALGTAFEVAVGEHASRVIVTEHTVQVDSGPGHAEAQQGQQMRFDGNGTTAATDMESGALAWRERRLHWVSAPLATVAQGLDAWHGGHTWIIGSALRQQPVSVLGSADGAAESRDQLATQLHVRVLRLPAGMQVWMAPQGGPRDAP
;
A
#
# COMPACT_ATOMS: atom_id res chain seq x y z
N UNK A 1 -29.07 -7.35 -3.63
CA UNK A 1 -28.28 -7.32 -3.22
C UNK A 1 -27.10 -6.64 -3.59
N UNK A 2 -27.09 -5.82 -3.39
CA UNK A 2 -26.09 -5.20 -3.70
C UNK A 2 -24.95 -5.74 -3.12
N UNK A 3 -24.48 -6.21 -3.63
CA UNK A 3 -23.34 -6.71 -3.23
C UNK A 3 -22.34 -5.66 -3.12
N SER A 4 -21.77 -5.76 -2.16
CA SER A 4 -20.51 -5.03 -2.04
C SER A 4 -19.38 -5.89 -2.64
N HIS A 5 -18.44 -5.25 -3.28
CA HIS A 5 -17.32 -5.93 -3.94
C HIS A 5 -16.02 -5.59 -3.24
N LEU A 6 -15.13 -6.59 -3.16
CA LEU A 6 -13.80 -6.45 -2.54
C LEU A 6 -12.75 -6.98 -3.51
N GLN A 7 -11.68 -6.23 -3.71
CA GLN A 7 -10.50 -6.68 -4.46
C GLN A 7 -9.27 -6.51 -3.58
N LEU A 8 -8.50 -7.59 -3.38
CA LEU A 8 -7.30 -7.58 -2.54
C LEU A 8 -6.05 -7.57 -3.40
N ALA A 9 -5.07 -6.77 -3.04
CA ALA A 9 -3.74 -6.85 -3.61
C ALA A 9 -2.99 -8.07 -3.01
N PRO A 10 -2.00 -8.61 -3.71
CA PRO A 10 -1.19 -9.69 -3.16
C PRO A 10 -0.55 -9.30 -1.83
N GLY A 11 -0.44 -10.26 -0.91
CA GLY A 11 0.16 -10.03 0.40
C GLY A 11 -0.75 -9.32 1.38
N SER A 12 -2.02 -9.12 1.03
CA SER A 12 -2.98 -8.45 1.92
C SER A 12 -3.59 -9.45 2.90
N GLU A 13 -3.83 -8.99 4.12
CA GLU A 13 -4.48 -9.79 5.16
C GLU A 13 -5.71 -9.06 5.68
N ILE A 14 -6.86 -9.68 5.52
CA ILE A 14 -8.13 -9.08 5.91
C ILE A 14 -8.99 -10.07 6.71
N HIS A 15 -9.61 -9.57 7.77
CA HIS A 15 -10.60 -10.32 8.54
C HIS A 15 -11.96 -9.65 8.36
N VAL A 16 -12.98 -10.43 8.04
CA VAL A 16 -14.31 -9.92 7.69
C VAL A 16 -15.31 -10.29 8.79
N ARG A 17 -16.06 -9.29 9.24
CA ARG A 17 -17.14 -9.48 10.23
C ARG A 17 -18.40 -8.75 9.74
N ILE A 18 -19.20 -9.47 8.97
CA ILE A 18 -20.45 -8.93 8.40
C ILE A 18 -21.63 -9.78 8.93
N ASP A 19 -22.57 -9.12 9.55
CA ASP A 19 -23.79 -9.76 10.08
C ASP A 19 -24.99 -8.83 9.92
N GLY A 20 -26.11 -9.17 10.55
CA GLY A 20 -27.32 -8.36 10.48
C GLY A 20 -27.22 -6.97 11.07
N LYS A 21 -26.16 -6.69 11.85
CA LYS A 21 -25.98 -5.40 12.54
C LYS A 21 -24.72 -4.65 12.12
N ARG A 22 -23.72 -5.35 11.56
CA ARG A 22 -22.38 -4.78 11.32
C ARG A 22 -21.84 -5.15 9.95
N ARG A 23 -21.12 -4.21 9.35
CA ARG A 23 -20.31 -4.44 8.15
C ARG A 23 -18.89 -3.95 8.45
N GLN A 24 -18.13 -4.77 9.17
CA GLN A 24 -16.79 -4.42 9.64
C GLN A 24 -15.74 -5.35 9.05
N LEU A 25 -14.65 -4.76 8.60
CA LEU A 25 -13.49 -5.48 8.09
C LEU A 25 -12.26 -4.96 8.82
N GLN A 26 -11.27 -5.83 9.01
CA GLN A 26 -10.01 -5.46 9.61
C GLN A 26 -8.91 -5.77 8.59
N LEU A 27 -8.26 -4.73 8.06
CA LEU A 27 -7.14 -4.85 7.14
C LEU A 27 -5.85 -4.68 7.93
N GLN A 28 -5.12 -5.78 8.14
CA GLN A 28 -3.91 -5.80 8.96
C GLN A 28 -2.68 -5.37 8.17
N GLN A 29 -2.61 -5.76 6.89
CA GLN A 29 -1.51 -5.38 6.00
C GLN A 29 -1.97 -5.46 4.55
N GLY A 30 -1.26 -4.76 3.68
CA GLY A 30 -1.51 -4.78 2.24
C GLY A 30 -2.48 -3.72 1.79
N GLN A 31 -3.19 -4.01 0.72
CA GLN A 31 -4.12 -3.06 0.07
C GLN A 31 -5.41 -3.77 -0.29
N ALA A 32 -6.53 -3.06 -0.12
CA ALA A 32 -7.84 -3.57 -0.49
C ALA A 32 -8.68 -2.44 -1.10
N TRP A 33 -9.33 -2.73 -2.20
CA TRP A 33 -10.30 -1.82 -2.82
C TRP A 33 -11.70 -2.35 -2.57
N PHE A 34 -12.58 -1.44 -2.22
CA PHE A 34 -13.98 -1.74 -1.86
C PHE A 34 -14.92 -0.95 -2.74
N LYS A 35 -15.96 -1.62 -3.25
CA LYS A 35 -17.15 -0.94 -3.77
C LYS A 35 -18.32 -1.36 -2.87
N VAL A 36 -18.81 -0.41 -2.09
CA VAL A 36 -19.73 -0.68 -0.99
C VAL A 36 -21.16 -0.28 -1.38
N ALA A 37 -22.07 -1.25 -1.28
CA ALA A 37 -23.50 -0.98 -1.47
C ALA A 37 -24.01 -0.04 -0.37
N THR A 38 -24.85 0.90 -0.76
CA THR A 38 -25.45 1.88 0.16
C THR A 38 -26.32 1.17 1.21
N ASP A 39 -26.07 1.45 2.47
CA ASP A 39 -26.87 0.94 3.59
C ASP A 39 -26.65 1.89 4.78
N SER A 40 -27.53 2.87 4.92
CA SER A 40 -27.41 3.91 5.96
C SER A 40 -27.61 3.37 7.38
N GLY A 41 -28.32 2.24 7.50
CA GLY A 41 -28.52 1.60 8.80
C GLY A 41 -27.32 0.82 9.31
N ARG A 42 -26.38 0.50 8.42
CA ARG A 42 -25.16 -0.26 8.78
C ARG A 42 -23.96 0.31 8.03
N PRO A 43 -23.29 1.31 8.61
CA PRO A 43 -22.06 1.83 7.99
C PRO A 43 -21.03 0.73 7.74
N PHE A 44 -20.29 0.85 6.66
CA PHE A 44 -19.22 -0.07 6.31
C PHE A 44 -17.92 0.49 6.90
N GLN A 45 -17.25 -0.29 7.73
CA GLN A 45 -16.04 0.15 8.42
C GLN A 45 -14.86 -0.74 8.09
N VAL A 46 -13.74 -0.10 7.74
CA VAL A 46 -12.45 -0.78 7.57
C VAL A 46 -11.52 -0.31 8.68
N HIS A 47 -11.19 -1.21 9.58
CA HIS A 47 -10.26 -0.96 10.67
C HIS A 47 -8.85 -1.32 10.22
N THR A 48 -7.89 -0.46 10.51
CA THR A 48 -6.46 -0.68 10.27
C THR A 48 -5.70 -0.47 11.57
N PRO A 49 -4.40 -0.83 11.64
CA PRO A 49 -3.60 -0.48 12.81
C PRO A 49 -3.50 1.03 13.10
N HIS A 50 -3.83 1.87 12.11
CA HIS A 50 -3.64 3.31 12.19
C HIS A 50 -4.94 4.11 12.30
N GLY A 51 -6.10 3.44 12.24
CA GLY A 51 -7.39 4.13 12.33
C GLY A 51 -8.50 3.39 11.59
N THR A 52 -9.64 4.04 11.46
CA THR A 52 -10.86 3.46 10.88
C THR A 52 -11.36 4.33 9.72
N VAL A 53 -11.68 3.68 8.62
CA VAL A 53 -12.33 4.31 7.46
C VAL A 53 -13.79 3.87 7.45
N THR A 54 -14.72 4.83 7.42
CA THR A 54 -16.17 4.58 7.43
C THR A 54 -16.80 5.07 6.12
N ALA A 55 -17.61 4.20 5.52
CA ALA A 55 -18.28 4.46 4.25
C ALA A 55 -19.76 4.11 4.34
N LEU A 56 -20.62 4.88 3.64
CA LEU A 56 -22.06 4.65 3.61
C LEU A 56 -22.57 4.14 2.25
N GLY A 57 -21.70 4.07 1.27
CA GLY A 57 -22.04 3.67 -0.10
C GLY A 57 -21.08 4.33 -1.06
N THR A 58 -19.85 3.83 -1.09
CA THR A 58 -18.72 4.49 -1.76
C THR A 58 -17.86 3.46 -2.46
N ALA A 59 -16.93 3.94 -3.31
CA ALA A 59 -15.84 3.11 -3.80
C ALA A 59 -14.52 3.74 -3.36
N PHE A 60 -13.65 2.95 -2.71
CA PHE A 60 -12.42 3.46 -2.12
C PHE A 60 -11.39 2.34 -1.93
N GLU A 61 -10.12 2.73 -1.82
CA GLU A 61 -9.02 1.83 -1.47
C GLU A 61 -8.52 2.18 -0.07
N VAL A 62 -8.10 1.17 0.69
CA VAL A 62 -7.30 1.35 1.90
C VAL A 62 -5.99 0.58 1.73
N ALA A 63 -4.88 1.23 2.03
CA ALA A 63 -3.54 0.62 2.00
C ALA A 63 -2.89 0.80 3.37
N VAL A 64 -2.36 -0.30 3.93
CA VAL A 64 -1.70 -0.30 5.25
C VAL A 64 -0.20 -0.37 5.05
N GLY A 65 0.50 0.69 5.45
CA GLY A 65 1.95 0.73 5.48
C GLY A 65 2.49 0.50 6.90
N GLU A 66 3.80 0.54 7.03
CA GLU A 66 4.46 0.26 8.31
C GLU A 66 4.09 1.29 9.39
N HIS A 67 4.04 2.57 9.03
CA HIS A 67 3.86 3.67 10.00
C HIS A 67 2.57 4.45 9.79
N ALA A 68 1.87 4.21 8.71
CA ALA A 68 0.63 4.94 8.38
C ALA A 68 -0.18 4.14 7.37
N SER A 69 -1.48 4.40 7.37
CA SER A 69 -2.38 3.91 6.32
C SER A 69 -2.75 5.05 5.39
N ARG A 70 -3.26 4.70 4.22
CA ARG A 70 -3.76 5.65 3.22
C ARG A 70 -5.13 5.21 2.75
N VAL A 71 -6.01 6.17 2.53
CA VAL A 71 -7.27 5.93 1.82
C VAL A 71 -7.27 6.73 0.51
N ILE A 72 -7.81 6.14 -0.55
CA ILE A 72 -8.08 6.81 -1.84
C ILE A 72 -9.56 6.62 -2.14
N VAL A 73 -10.26 7.70 -2.47
CA VAL A 73 -11.70 7.65 -2.74
C VAL A 73 -11.96 7.76 -4.24
N THR A 74 -12.64 6.76 -4.81
CA THR A 74 -12.97 6.75 -6.23
C THR A 74 -14.44 7.09 -6.52
N GLU A 75 -15.33 6.98 -5.52
CA GLU A 75 -16.73 7.42 -5.63
C GLU A 75 -17.18 7.95 -4.27
N HIS A 76 -17.89 9.07 -4.28
CA HIS A 76 -18.52 9.72 -3.11
C HIS A 76 -17.50 10.16 -2.04
N THR A 77 -17.75 9.83 -0.77
CA THR A 77 -16.96 10.34 0.39
C THR A 77 -16.77 9.26 1.42
N VAL A 78 -15.62 9.25 2.10
CA VAL A 78 -15.40 8.44 3.29
C VAL A 78 -15.00 9.34 4.47
N GLN A 79 -15.26 8.85 5.67
CA GLN A 79 -14.78 9.46 6.92
C GLN A 79 -13.61 8.66 7.44
N VAL A 80 -12.60 9.34 7.99
CA VAL A 80 -11.41 8.71 8.57
C VAL A 80 -11.28 9.19 10.01
N ASP A 81 -11.18 8.22 10.92
CA ASP A 81 -10.94 8.46 12.34
C ASP A 81 -9.57 7.87 12.71
N SER A 82 -8.66 8.70 13.24
CA SER A 82 -7.30 8.28 13.59
C SER A 82 -6.83 9.05 14.81
N GLY A 83 -6.73 8.37 15.96
CA GLY A 83 -6.46 9.03 17.24
C GLY A 83 -7.49 10.13 17.49
N PRO A 84 -7.06 11.36 17.81
CA PRO A 84 -7.99 12.48 17.98
C PRO A 84 -8.46 13.09 16.64
N GLY A 85 -7.88 12.66 15.52
CA GLY A 85 -8.19 13.21 14.21
C GLY A 85 -9.46 12.62 13.60
N HIS A 86 -10.29 13.50 13.00
CA HIS A 86 -11.48 13.10 12.24
C HIS A 86 -11.53 13.97 10.98
N ALA A 87 -11.60 13.34 9.82
CA ALA A 87 -11.57 14.07 8.55
C ALA A 87 -12.32 13.30 7.47
N GLU A 88 -12.64 13.99 6.39
CA GLU A 88 -13.30 13.40 5.23
C GLU A 88 -12.40 13.49 4.00
N ALA A 89 -12.45 12.46 3.18
CA ALA A 89 -11.87 12.47 1.84
C ALA A 89 -12.98 12.23 0.82
N GLN A 90 -12.95 13.00 -0.25
CA GLN A 90 -13.96 12.99 -1.30
C GLN A 90 -13.43 12.33 -2.57
N GLN A 91 -14.32 12.04 -3.50
CA GLN A 91 -13.96 11.42 -4.79
C GLN A 91 -12.77 12.14 -5.44
N GLY A 92 -11.79 11.38 -5.87
CA GLY A 92 -10.57 11.87 -6.50
C GLY A 92 -9.48 12.25 -5.51
N GLN A 93 -9.72 12.10 -4.21
CA GLN A 93 -8.77 12.48 -3.17
C GLN A 93 -8.14 11.28 -2.47
N GLN A 94 -6.99 11.53 -1.84
CA GLN A 94 -6.33 10.60 -0.95
C GLN A 94 -6.01 11.30 0.37
N MET A 95 -5.82 10.49 1.43
CA MET A 95 -5.50 10.96 2.77
C MET A 95 -4.68 9.91 3.50
N ARG A 96 -3.65 10.33 4.27
CA ARG A 96 -2.87 9.44 5.13
C ARG A 96 -3.30 9.63 6.59
N PHE A 97 -3.16 8.56 7.37
CA PHE A 97 -3.46 8.58 8.80
C PHE A 97 -2.54 7.58 9.53
N ASP A 98 -2.09 7.94 10.73
CA ASP A 98 -0.99 7.22 11.40
C ASP A 98 -1.26 6.82 12.85
N GLY A 99 -2.52 6.94 13.29
CA GLY A 99 -2.88 6.65 14.68
C GLY A 99 -2.85 7.88 15.57
N ASN A 100 -2.19 8.96 15.15
CA ASN A 100 -2.15 10.22 15.87
C ASN A 100 -3.00 11.31 15.20
N GLY A 101 -3.38 11.07 13.96
CA GLY A 101 -4.19 12.00 13.19
C GLY A 101 -4.22 11.68 11.71
N THR A 102 -4.79 12.62 10.96
CA THR A 102 -4.92 12.54 9.51
C THR A 102 -4.18 13.70 8.86
N THR A 103 -3.64 13.49 7.66
CA THR A 103 -3.18 14.61 6.82
C THR A 103 -4.41 15.31 6.20
N ALA A 104 -4.19 16.48 5.63
CA ALA A 104 -5.19 17.08 4.75
C ALA A 104 -5.43 16.15 3.54
N ALA A 105 -6.65 16.14 3.03
CA ALA A 105 -6.96 15.42 1.79
C ALA A 105 -6.29 16.14 0.62
N THR A 106 -5.68 15.36 -0.27
CA THR A 106 -5.02 15.88 -1.49
C THR A 106 -5.53 15.08 -2.69
N ASP A 107 -5.27 15.56 -3.89
CA ASP A 107 -5.60 14.81 -5.09
C ASP A 107 -4.87 13.47 -5.09
N MET A 108 -5.55 12.41 -5.53
CA MET A 108 -4.95 11.09 -5.59
C MET A 108 -3.81 11.05 -6.62
N GLU A 109 -2.76 10.32 -6.28
CA GLU A 109 -1.59 10.19 -7.15
C GLU A 109 -1.94 9.37 -8.41
N SER A 110 -1.37 9.81 -9.54
CA SER A 110 -1.50 9.06 -10.80
C SER A 110 -0.94 7.65 -10.61
N GLY A 111 -1.69 6.66 -11.08
CA GLY A 111 -1.26 5.27 -11.01
C GLY A 111 -1.42 4.59 -9.66
N ALA A 112 -1.94 5.30 -8.65
CA ALA A 112 -2.07 4.73 -7.29
C ALA A 112 -2.93 3.46 -7.26
N LEU A 113 -3.87 3.31 -8.19
CA LEU A 113 -4.75 2.15 -8.28
C LEU A 113 -4.37 1.19 -9.41
N ALA A 114 -3.17 1.35 -9.99
CA ALA A 114 -2.71 0.53 -11.12
C ALA A 114 -2.67 -0.96 -10.78
N TRP A 115 -2.43 -1.30 -9.51
CA TRP A 115 -2.38 -2.70 -9.05
C TRP A 115 -3.69 -3.45 -9.35
N ARG A 116 -4.81 -2.75 -9.39
CA ARG A 116 -6.12 -3.35 -9.69
C ARG A 116 -6.18 -3.94 -11.11
N GLU A 117 -5.36 -3.42 -12.00
CA GLU A 117 -5.24 -3.90 -13.39
C GLU A 117 -3.96 -4.72 -13.57
N ARG A 118 -3.36 -5.20 -12.48
CA ARG A 118 -2.11 -5.98 -12.49
C ARG A 118 -0.96 -5.19 -13.12
N ARG A 119 -0.92 -3.87 -12.87
CA ARG A 119 0.17 -3.01 -13.34
C ARG A 119 1.01 -2.54 -12.16
N LEU A 120 2.32 -2.52 -12.36
CA LEU A 120 3.29 -1.94 -11.41
C LEU A 120 3.42 -0.46 -11.71
N HIS A 121 3.30 0.38 -10.68
CA HIS A 121 3.41 1.82 -10.87
C HIS A 121 3.93 2.46 -9.58
N TRP A 122 5.22 2.69 -9.54
CA TRP A 122 5.86 3.47 -8.49
C TRP A 122 6.69 4.56 -9.16
N VAL A 123 6.55 5.79 -8.72
CA VAL A 123 7.32 6.95 -9.22
C VAL A 123 7.96 7.64 -8.03
N SER A 124 9.29 7.69 -8.01
CA SER A 124 10.08 8.31 -6.93
C SER A 124 9.70 7.77 -5.54
N ALA A 125 9.41 6.47 -5.47
CA ALA A 125 9.03 5.84 -4.20
C ALA A 125 10.27 5.26 -3.49
N PRO A 126 10.27 5.18 -2.16
CA PRO A 126 11.39 4.56 -1.44
C PRO A 126 11.64 3.12 -1.91
N LEU A 127 12.91 2.77 -2.08
CA LEU A 127 13.29 1.43 -2.54
C LEU A 127 12.67 0.32 -1.68
N ALA A 128 12.57 0.54 -0.37
CA ALA A 128 11.97 -0.47 0.52
C ALA A 128 10.49 -0.72 0.18
N THR A 129 9.75 0.34 -0.15
CA THR A 129 8.34 0.24 -0.55
C THR A 129 8.21 -0.52 -1.88
N VAL A 130 9.05 -0.17 -2.85
CA VAL A 130 9.01 -0.80 -4.17
C VAL A 130 9.39 -2.28 -4.08
N ALA A 131 10.45 -2.61 -3.35
CA ALA A 131 10.88 -3.99 -3.17
C ALA A 131 9.79 -4.84 -2.50
N GLN A 132 9.17 -4.32 -1.45
CA GLN A 132 8.06 -5.00 -0.77
C GLN A 132 6.89 -5.25 -1.74
N GLY A 133 6.56 -4.26 -2.56
CA GLY A 133 5.49 -4.40 -3.55
C GLY A 133 5.82 -5.44 -4.61
N LEU A 134 7.06 -5.44 -5.12
CA LEU A 134 7.49 -6.45 -6.09
C LEU A 134 7.48 -7.85 -5.47
N ASP A 135 7.97 -7.98 -4.24
CA ASP A 135 7.96 -9.27 -3.51
C ASP A 135 6.53 -9.82 -3.37
N ALA A 136 5.56 -8.96 -3.07
CA ALA A 136 4.16 -9.39 -2.93
C ALA A 136 3.63 -10.01 -4.22
N TRP A 137 4.06 -9.50 -5.38
CA TRP A 137 3.59 -10.02 -6.67
C TRP A 137 4.27 -11.33 -7.09
N HIS A 138 5.57 -11.51 -6.78
CA HIS A 138 6.28 -12.72 -7.25
C HIS A 138 6.53 -13.76 -6.15
N GLY A 139 6.20 -13.45 -4.91
CA GLY A 139 6.30 -14.43 -3.82
C GLY A 139 7.68 -14.57 -3.21
N GLY A 140 8.54 -13.57 -3.32
CA GLY A 140 9.87 -13.57 -2.70
C GLY A 140 9.91 -12.70 -1.44
N HIS A 141 11.12 -12.42 -0.99
CA HIS A 141 11.35 -11.42 0.05
C HIS A 141 12.72 -10.78 -0.11
N THR A 142 12.76 -9.46 -0.06
CA THR A 142 13.99 -8.68 -0.24
C THR A 142 14.30 -7.90 1.03
N TRP A 143 15.38 -8.27 1.72
CA TRP A 143 15.90 -7.49 2.84
C TRP A 143 16.88 -6.45 2.30
N ILE A 144 16.71 -5.20 2.68
CA ILE A 144 17.59 -4.10 2.25
C ILE A 144 18.36 -3.60 3.47
N ILE A 145 19.68 -3.68 3.40
CA ILE A 145 20.57 -3.30 4.51
C ILE A 145 21.02 -1.85 4.30
N GLY A 146 20.76 -1.03 5.30
CA GLY A 146 21.15 0.39 5.31
C GLY A 146 19.99 1.33 5.06
N SER A 147 19.84 2.32 5.95
CA SER A 147 18.72 3.26 5.89
C SER A 147 18.75 4.11 4.62
N ALA A 148 19.93 4.55 4.19
CA ALA A 148 20.07 5.37 2.97
C ALA A 148 19.58 4.60 1.74
N LEU A 149 19.97 3.32 1.62
CA LEU A 149 19.53 2.49 0.50
C LEU A 149 18.02 2.25 0.55
N ARG A 150 17.47 1.97 1.74
CA ARG A 150 16.04 1.73 1.91
C ARG A 150 15.19 2.94 1.46
N GLN A 151 15.69 4.15 1.68
CA GLN A 151 14.98 5.39 1.37
C GLN A 151 15.29 5.94 -0.03
N GLN A 152 16.21 5.30 -0.77
CA GLN A 152 16.58 5.77 -2.10
C GLN A 152 15.36 5.80 -3.01
N PRO A 153 15.03 6.95 -3.65
CA PRO A 153 13.85 7.00 -4.52
C PRO A 153 14.11 6.25 -5.82
N VAL A 154 13.17 5.41 -6.20
CA VAL A 154 13.23 4.63 -7.44
C VAL A 154 11.86 4.65 -8.13
N SER A 155 11.85 4.36 -9.43
CA SER A 155 10.62 4.27 -10.20
C SER A 155 10.57 2.92 -10.93
N VAL A 156 9.40 2.28 -10.90
CA VAL A 156 9.15 1.02 -11.61
C VAL A 156 7.78 1.12 -12.27
N LEU A 157 7.74 0.90 -13.57
CA LEU A 157 6.51 0.87 -14.35
C LEU A 157 6.50 -0.42 -15.16
N GLY A 158 5.40 -1.17 -15.11
CA GLY A 158 5.33 -2.42 -15.85
C GLY A 158 4.12 -3.26 -15.53
N SER A 159 4.22 -4.54 -15.85
CA SER A 159 3.19 -5.54 -15.56
C SER A 159 3.56 -6.32 -14.30
N ALA A 160 2.57 -6.67 -13.50
CA ALA A 160 2.75 -7.50 -12.31
C ALA A 160 3.38 -8.87 -12.65
N ASP A 161 3.11 -9.38 -13.84
CA ASP A 161 3.70 -10.66 -14.30
C ASP A 161 5.22 -10.57 -14.46
N GLY A 162 5.75 -9.35 -14.68
CA GLY A 162 7.18 -9.07 -14.75
C GLY A 162 7.81 -8.60 -13.44
N ALA A 163 7.18 -8.82 -12.30
CA ALA A 163 7.66 -8.31 -11.02
C ALA A 163 9.06 -8.84 -10.65
N ALA A 164 9.32 -10.12 -10.91
CA ALA A 164 10.64 -10.72 -10.62
C ALA A 164 11.74 -10.10 -11.49
N GLU A 165 11.46 -9.93 -12.77
CA GLU A 165 12.38 -9.27 -13.70
C GLU A 165 12.62 -7.82 -13.32
N SER A 166 11.56 -7.10 -12.94
CA SER A 166 11.66 -5.70 -12.49
C SER A 166 12.55 -5.59 -11.25
N ARG A 167 12.41 -6.54 -10.31
CA ARG A 167 13.26 -6.59 -9.12
C ARG A 167 14.73 -6.78 -9.49
N ASP A 168 15.03 -7.73 -10.37
CA ASP A 168 16.40 -8.03 -10.76
C ASP A 168 17.02 -6.88 -11.58
N GLN A 169 16.23 -6.24 -12.45
CA GLN A 169 16.65 -5.05 -13.19
C GLN A 169 16.97 -3.90 -12.23
N LEU A 170 16.12 -3.68 -11.24
CA LEU A 170 16.32 -2.63 -10.25
C LEU A 170 17.63 -2.85 -9.46
N ALA A 171 17.88 -4.09 -9.04
CA ALA A 171 19.11 -4.45 -8.35
C ALA A 171 20.35 -4.14 -9.22
N THR A 172 20.26 -4.45 -10.50
CA THR A 172 21.34 -4.19 -11.47
C THR A 172 21.55 -2.68 -11.66
N GLN A 173 20.47 -1.92 -11.86
CA GLN A 173 20.56 -0.46 -12.07
C GLN A 173 21.15 0.26 -10.87
N LEU A 174 20.83 -0.19 -9.67
CA LEU A 174 21.34 0.40 -8.44
C LEU A 174 22.72 -0.12 -8.06
N HIS A 175 23.25 -1.10 -8.80
CA HIS A 175 24.56 -1.72 -8.53
C HIS A 175 24.65 -2.29 -7.13
N VAL A 176 23.50 -2.70 -6.53
CA VAL A 176 23.52 -3.30 -5.19
C VAL A 176 24.18 -4.67 -5.23
N ARG A 177 24.84 -5.04 -4.12
CA ARG A 177 25.30 -6.41 -3.96
C ARG A 177 24.13 -7.27 -3.51
N VAL A 178 23.86 -8.34 -4.25
CA VAL A 178 22.74 -9.23 -4.00
C VAL A 178 23.22 -10.57 -3.49
N LEU A 179 22.83 -10.93 -2.27
CA LEU A 179 23.00 -12.29 -1.75
C LEU A 179 21.67 -13.02 -1.99
N ARG A 180 21.70 -14.06 -2.81
CA ARG A 180 20.52 -14.86 -3.12
C ARG A 180 20.42 -16.03 -2.14
N LEU A 181 19.21 -16.23 -1.61
CA LEU A 181 18.88 -17.27 -0.66
C LEU A 181 17.77 -18.15 -1.23
N PRO A 182 17.53 -19.35 -0.65
CA PRO A 182 16.44 -20.20 -1.15
C PRO A 182 15.07 -19.51 -1.13
N ALA A 183 14.12 -20.06 -1.90
CA ALA A 183 12.72 -19.61 -1.97
C ALA A 183 12.56 -18.16 -2.45
N GLY A 184 13.46 -17.70 -3.34
CA GLY A 184 13.33 -16.37 -3.94
C GLY A 184 13.70 -15.22 -3.03
N MET A 185 14.29 -15.52 -1.87
CA MET A 185 14.71 -14.50 -0.92
C MET A 185 16.03 -13.86 -1.33
N GLN A 186 16.19 -12.55 -1.07
CA GLN A 186 17.40 -11.82 -1.40
C GLN A 186 17.78 -10.86 -0.27
N VAL A 187 19.09 -10.61 -0.12
CA VAL A 187 19.59 -9.54 0.74
C VAL A 187 20.33 -8.55 -0.15
N TRP A 188 19.92 -7.31 -0.12
CA TRP A 188 20.51 -6.23 -0.91
C TRP A 188 21.34 -5.32 -0.01
N MET A 189 22.56 -5.03 -0.46
CA MET A 189 23.52 -4.21 0.28
C MET A 189 24.06 -3.13 -0.66
N ALA A 190 24.46 -2.00 -0.11
CA ALA A 190 25.06 -0.93 -0.90
C ALA A 190 26.28 -1.43 -1.67
N PRO A 191 26.57 -0.85 -2.84
CA PRO A 191 27.81 -1.23 -3.58
C PRO A 191 29.05 -1.01 -2.74
N GLN A 192 30.06 -1.85 -2.92
CA GLN A 192 31.36 -1.61 -2.31
C GLN A 192 32.05 -0.51 -3.10
N GLY A 193 32.35 0.60 -2.47
CA GLY A 193 33.12 1.69 -3.13
C GLY A 193 32.56 3.09 -3.02
N GLY A 194 31.75 3.38 -1.99
CA GLY A 194 31.54 4.79 -1.62
C GLY A 194 32.84 5.39 -1.10
N PRO A 195 33.06 6.70 -1.22
CA PRO A 195 34.29 7.30 -0.74
C PRO A 195 34.51 6.95 0.73
N ARG A 196 35.64 6.34 1.01
CA ARG A 196 36.11 6.25 2.38
C ARG A 196 36.31 7.70 2.82
N ASP A 197 35.62 8.10 3.87
CA ASP A 197 35.91 9.39 4.48
C ASP A 197 37.42 9.40 4.75
N ALA A 198 38.13 10.26 4.06
CA ALA A 198 39.54 10.49 4.30
C ALA A 198 39.67 11.17 5.66
N PRO A 199 40.74 10.85 6.46
CA PRO A 199 40.90 11.40 7.79
C PRO A 199 41.10 12.91 7.82
#